data_e551cb32c71a8345dea0e2c3fcce0d09
#
_entry.id   e551cb32c71a8345dea0e2c3fcce0d09
#
_cell.length_a   1.000
_cell.length_b   1.000
_cell.length_c   1.000
_cell.angle_alpha   90.00
_cell.angle_beta   90.00
_cell.angle_gamma   90.00
#
_symmetry.space_group_name_H-M   'P 1'
#
loop_
_entity.id
_entity.type
_entity.pdbx_description
1 polymer ?
#
loop_
_entity_poly.entity_id
_entity_poly.type
_entity_poly.pdbx_seq_one_letter_code
_entity_poly.pdbx_strand_id
1 'polypeptide(L)'
;MEMWKVIDGYNGKYLISNDGRVKNAKSGRILKQRINHCGYKKAHLCNFADKRSRFVHRLVAEAFIPNPDNKSQVNHIDGNKLNNTVENLEWSTPLENVRHSWKHGLREGNAKWYASKMRKVIATSLDGTDVKRFNSISEAKKYFNTNHVSDVLNGHREQTKGYRFAFDD
;
A
#
# COMPACT_ATOMS: atom_id res chain seq x y z
N MET A 1 8.75 27.84 1.81
CA MET A 1 9.60 28.20 0.64
C MET A 1 9.72 26.99 -0.26
N GLU A 2 9.55 27.13 -1.57
CA GLU A 2 9.67 26.00 -2.50
C GLU A 2 11.14 25.63 -2.74
N MET A 3 11.47 24.38 -2.49
CA MET A 3 12.80 23.80 -2.67
C MET A 3 12.80 22.85 -3.87
N TRP A 4 13.92 22.80 -4.59
CA TRP A 4 14.09 21.98 -5.78
C TRP A 4 15.27 21.02 -5.64
N LYS A 5 15.06 19.74 -5.98
CA LYS A 5 16.11 18.72 -6.01
C LYS A 5 16.16 18.03 -7.36
N VAL A 6 17.34 17.54 -7.73
CA VAL A 6 17.56 16.79 -8.97
C VAL A 6 16.81 15.47 -8.90
N ILE A 7 16.17 15.07 -10.01
CA ILE A 7 15.59 13.73 -10.16
C ILE A 7 16.69 12.77 -10.64
N ASP A 8 16.99 11.76 -9.86
CA ASP A 8 18.01 10.78 -10.18
C ASP A 8 17.68 9.97 -11.45
N GLY A 9 18.74 9.54 -12.17
CA GLY A 9 18.61 8.75 -13.39
C GLY A 9 18.33 9.56 -14.67
N TYR A 10 18.36 10.91 -14.59
CA TYR A 10 18.10 11.78 -15.75
C TYR A 10 19.22 12.79 -16.02
N ASN A 11 20.45 12.53 -15.57
CA ASN A 11 21.64 13.36 -15.81
C ASN A 11 21.44 14.86 -15.51
N GLY A 12 20.76 15.17 -14.40
CA GLY A 12 20.46 16.54 -13.98
C GLY A 12 19.43 17.28 -14.85
N LYS A 13 18.80 16.60 -15.81
CA LYS A 13 17.86 17.23 -16.77
C LYS A 13 16.57 17.73 -16.14
N TYR A 14 16.13 17.12 -15.04
CA TYR A 14 14.88 17.44 -14.39
C TYR A 14 15.04 17.68 -12.89
N LEU A 15 14.22 18.58 -12.38
CA LEU A 15 14.12 18.89 -10.95
C LEU A 15 12.69 18.65 -10.48
N ILE A 16 12.56 18.18 -9.24
CA ILE A 16 11.29 18.02 -8.48
C ILE A 16 11.27 19.01 -7.33
N SER A 17 10.14 19.67 -7.09
CA SER A 17 9.97 20.49 -5.90
C SER A 17 9.32 19.75 -4.75
N ASN A 18 9.49 20.26 -3.52
CA ASN A 18 8.78 19.80 -2.34
C ASN A 18 7.24 19.96 -2.44
N ASP A 19 6.76 20.79 -3.39
CA ASP A 19 5.32 20.98 -3.68
C ASP A 19 4.82 20.07 -4.81
N GLY A 20 5.66 19.13 -5.30
CA GLY A 20 5.29 18.18 -6.34
C GLY A 20 5.27 18.76 -7.75
N ARG A 21 5.96 19.87 -8.01
CA ARG A 21 6.15 20.40 -9.37
C ARG A 21 7.43 19.84 -10.00
N VAL A 22 7.38 19.52 -11.29
CA VAL A 22 8.53 19.03 -12.05
C VAL A 22 8.93 20.07 -13.07
N LYS A 23 10.23 20.39 -13.17
CA LYS A 23 10.75 21.32 -14.20
C LYS A 23 11.95 20.76 -14.94
N ASN A 24 12.16 21.25 -16.16
CA ASN A 24 13.40 21.03 -16.88
C ASN A 24 14.47 21.97 -16.30
N ALA A 25 15.62 21.41 -15.91
CA ALA A 25 16.68 22.16 -15.23
C ALA A 25 17.32 23.25 -16.12
N LYS A 26 17.48 22.96 -17.42
CA LYS A 26 18.10 23.87 -18.37
C LYS A 26 17.20 25.04 -18.77
N SER A 27 15.92 24.74 -19.08
CA SER A 27 15.00 25.78 -19.59
C SER A 27 14.15 26.43 -18.49
N GLY A 28 14.14 25.89 -17.26
CA GLY A 28 13.26 26.33 -16.18
C GLY A 28 11.78 26.00 -16.40
N ARG A 29 11.42 25.43 -17.55
CA ARG A 29 10.02 25.14 -17.90
C ARG A 29 9.40 24.08 -16.96
N ILE A 30 8.25 24.40 -16.35
CA ILE A 30 7.45 23.45 -15.60
C ILE A 30 6.79 22.46 -16.56
N LEU A 31 6.91 21.16 -16.28
CA LEU A 31 6.35 20.09 -17.07
C LEU A 31 4.85 19.92 -16.76
N LYS A 32 4.04 19.74 -17.80
CA LYS A 32 2.64 19.36 -17.64
C LYS A 32 2.54 17.97 -17.00
N GLN A 33 1.78 17.88 -15.91
CA GLN A 33 1.46 16.60 -15.26
C GLN A 33 0.10 16.10 -15.72
N ARG A 34 -0.04 14.79 -15.87
CA ARG A 34 -1.28 14.13 -16.26
C ARG A 34 -1.79 13.28 -15.09
N ILE A 35 -3.10 13.27 -14.88
CA ILE A 35 -3.75 12.37 -13.92
C ILE A 35 -4.03 11.04 -14.63
N ASN A 36 -3.61 9.92 -14.03
CA ASN A 36 -3.92 8.60 -14.57
C ASN A 36 -5.33 8.14 -14.12
N HIS A 37 -5.79 6.99 -14.64
CA HIS A 37 -7.10 6.42 -14.31
C HIS A 37 -7.28 6.10 -12.82
N CYS A 38 -6.18 5.92 -12.07
CA CYS A 38 -6.22 5.70 -10.61
C CYS A 38 -6.20 7.01 -9.80
N GLY A 39 -6.23 8.19 -10.45
CA GLY A 39 -6.25 9.49 -9.78
C GLY A 39 -4.88 10.05 -9.39
N TYR A 40 -3.76 9.44 -9.79
CA TYR A 40 -2.42 9.91 -9.45
C TYR A 40 -1.83 10.82 -10.53
N LYS A 41 -1.14 11.90 -10.11
CA LYS A 41 -0.34 12.74 -11.01
C LYS A 41 0.91 12.01 -11.50
N LYS A 42 1.17 12.10 -12.82
CA LYS A 42 2.39 11.62 -13.48
C LYS A 42 3.06 12.71 -14.29
N ALA A 43 4.39 12.74 -14.28
CA ALA A 43 5.22 13.53 -15.17
C ALA A 43 5.89 12.60 -16.21
N HIS A 44 5.94 13.04 -17.47
CA HIS A 44 6.63 12.31 -18.54
C HIS A 44 8.09 12.79 -18.59
N LEU A 45 9.03 11.88 -18.32
CA LEU A 45 10.45 12.14 -18.27
C LEU A 45 11.16 11.32 -19.36
N CYS A 46 12.14 11.94 -20.03
CA CYS A 46 12.90 11.30 -21.09
C CYS A 46 14.39 11.37 -20.78
N ASN A 47 15.08 10.25 -20.79
CA ASN A 47 16.53 10.16 -20.94
C ASN A 47 16.88 9.51 -22.28
N PHE A 48 18.16 9.35 -22.59
CA PHE A 48 18.61 8.81 -23.89
C PHE A 48 18.12 7.36 -24.14
N ALA A 49 17.93 6.58 -23.10
CA ALA A 49 17.57 5.15 -23.18
C ALA A 49 16.07 4.90 -22.95
N ASP A 50 15.35 5.85 -22.35
CA ASP A 50 14.02 5.55 -21.84
C ASP A 50 13.11 6.78 -21.77
N LYS A 51 11.86 6.57 -22.17
CA LYS A 51 10.76 7.55 -22.04
C LYS A 51 9.72 6.98 -21.08
N ARG A 52 9.77 7.39 -19.81
CA ARG A 52 8.84 6.87 -18.79
C ARG A 52 7.99 7.95 -18.15
N SER A 53 6.75 7.57 -17.86
CA SER A 53 5.91 8.37 -16.96
C SER A 53 6.16 7.95 -15.53
N ARG A 54 6.65 8.88 -14.70
CA ARG A 54 6.92 8.69 -13.27
C ARG A 54 5.81 9.29 -12.44
N PHE A 55 5.45 8.63 -11.36
CA PHE A 55 4.50 9.18 -10.38
C PHE A 55 5.12 10.33 -9.61
N VAL A 56 4.40 11.45 -9.49
CA VAL A 56 4.92 12.67 -8.85
C VAL A 56 5.16 12.46 -7.36
N HIS A 57 4.23 11.83 -6.63
CA HIS A 57 4.41 11.52 -5.20
C HIS A 57 5.68 10.69 -4.94
N ARG A 58 6.00 9.75 -5.83
CA ARG A 58 7.24 8.97 -5.69
C ARG A 58 8.48 9.81 -5.93
N LEU A 59 8.47 10.70 -6.93
CA LEU A 59 9.58 11.61 -7.18
C LEU A 59 9.85 12.54 -5.98
N VAL A 60 8.78 13.05 -5.35
CA VAL A 60 8.90 13.86 -4.12
C VAL A 60 9.46 13.02 -2.97
N ALA A 61 8.89 11.84 -2.72
CA ALA A 61 9.34 10.99 -1.63
C ALA A 61 10.80 10.55 -1.80
N GLU A 62 11.19 10.11 -3.00
CA GLU A 62 12.58 9.72 -3.32
C GLU A 62 13.56 10.88 -3.13
N ALA A 63 13.16 12.11 -3.44
CA ALA A 63 14.04 13.28 -3.33
C ALA A 63 14.10 13.86 -1.91
N PHE A 64 13.03 13.86 -1.16
CA PHE A 64 12.91 14.65 0.07
C PHE A 64 12.73 13.85 1.35
N ILE A 65 12.21 12.62 1.29
CA ILE A 65 11.84 11.84 2.47
C ILE A 65 12.82 10.66 2.66
N PRO A 66 13.58 10.61 3.74
CA PRO A 66 14.43 9.45 4.05
C PRO A 66 13.62 8.16 4.15
N ASN A 67 14.18 7.05 3.66
CA ASN A 67 13.56 5.72 3.69
C ASN A 67 14.52 4.66 4.25
N PRO A 68 14.93 4.75 5.53
CA PRO A 68 15.91 3.83 6.11
C PRO A 68 15.41 2.37 6.14
N ASP A 69 14.09 2.18 6.27
CA ASP A 69 13.46 0.86 6.34
C ASP A 69 13.15 0.25 4.95
N ASN A 70 13.54 0.90 3.86
CA ASN A 70 13.25 0.46 2.49
C ASN A 70 11.76 0.14 2.24
N LYS A 71 10.86 0.93 2.79
CA LYS A 71 9.42 0.76 2.59
C LYS A 71 9.07 0.96 1.11
N SER A 72 8.21 0.09 0.58
CA SER A 72 7.97 -0.01 -0.87
C SER A 72 6.92 0.93 -1.42
N GLN A 73 6.05 1.50 -0.58
CA GLN A 73 4.95 2.37 -0.98
C GLN A 73 5.12 3.79 -0.44
N VAL A 74 4.48 4.74 -1.13
CA VAL A 74 4.30 6.10 -0.65
C VAL A 74 2.82 6.31 -0.39
N ASN A 75 2.48 6.74 0.82
CA ASN A 75 1.13 7.06 1.26
C ASN A 75 0.89 8.58 1.22
N HIS A 76 -0.36 8.99 0.92
CA HIS A 76 -0.82 10.37 1.10
C HIS A 76 -1.53 10.45 2.45
N ILE A 77 -1.00 11.23 3.38
CA ILE A 77 -1.47 11.33 4.77
C ILE A 77 -2.93 11.78 4.83
N ASP A 78 -3.30 12.74 3.98
CA ASP A 78 -4.68 13.24 3.86
C ASP A 78 -5.59 12.38 2.96
N GLY A 79 -5.07 11.31 2.35
CA GLY A 79 -5.77 10.47 1.38
C GLY A 79 -5.97 11.09 0.00
N ASN A 80 -5.59 12.35 -0.21
CA ASN A 80 -5.74 13.06 -1.48
C ASN A 80 -4.55 12.80 -2.41
N LYS A 81 -4.73 11.95 -3.42
CA LYS A 81 -3.73 11.58 -4.42
C LYS A 81 -3.19 12.74 -5.26
N LEU A 82 -3.83 13.89 -5.22
CA LEU A 82 -3.42 15.09 -5.94
C LEU A 82 -2.55 16.03 -5.10
N ASN A 83 -2.54 15.87 -3.78
CA ASN A 83 -1.72 16.62 -2.85
C ASN A 83 -0.36 15.94 -2.67
N ASN A 84 0.62 16.33 -3.51
CA ASN A 84 1.95 15.72 -3.55
C ASN A 84 3.02 16.59 -2.86
N THR A 85 2.64 17.38 -1.86
CA THR A 85 3.59 18.12 -1.03
C THR A 85 4.36 17.18 -0.12
N VAL A 86 5.59 17.50 0.21
CA VAL A 86 6.46 16.65 1.04
C VAL A 86 5.85 16.40 2.43
N GLU A 87 5.15 17.40 2.99
CA GLU A 87 4.50 17.32 4.30
C GLU A 87 3.32 16.33 4.32
N ASN A 88 2.74 16.05 3.14
CA ASN A 88 1.60 15.13 2.99
C ASN A 88 2.00 13.72 2.56
N LEU A 89 3.28 13.44 2.39
CA LEU A 89 3.76 12.15 1.91
C LEU A 89 4.58 11.43 2.97
N GLU A 90 4.43 10.12 3.05
CA GLU A 90 5.23 9.25 3.90
C GLU A 90 5.56 7.93 3.20
N TRP A 91 6.71 7.34 3.51
CA TRP A 91 7.00 5.98 3.12
C TRP A 91 6.19 4.99 3.97
N SER A 92 5.58 4.00 3.34
CA SER A 92 4.74 3.01 4.01
C SER A 92 4.95 1.60 3.48
N THR A 93 4.71 0.62 4.34
CA THR A 93 4.54 -0.76 3.92
C THR A 93 3.13 -0.95 3.31
N PRO A 94 2.89 -2.01 2.52
CA PRO A 94 1.55 -2.32 2.03
C PRO A 94 0.50 -2.45 3.14
N LEU A 95 0.89 -3.01 4.29
CA LEU A 95 -0.01 -3.18 5.44
C LEU A 95 -0.37 -1.84 6.11
N GLU A 96 0.62 -0.97 6.33
CA GLU A 96 0.40 0.38 6.88
C GLU A 96 -0.52 1.20 5.97
N ASN A 97 -0.27 1.17 4.66
CA ASN A 97 -1.07 1.89 3.67
C ASN A 97 -2.52 1.38 3.61
N VAL A 98 -2.71 0.06 3.71
CA VAL A 98 -4.04 -0.53 3.84
C VAL A 98 -4.73 -0.07 5.12
N ARG A 99 -4.07 -0.14 6.28
CA ARG A 99 -4.64 0.31 7.57
C ARG A 99 -5.01 1.79 7.54
N HIS A 100 -4.14 2.64 6.96
CA HIS A 100 -4.40 4.06 6.77
C HIS A 100 -5.68 4.29 5.94
N SER A 101 -5.81 3.60 4.79
CA SER A 101 -6.98 3.74 3.92
C SER A 101 -8.30 3.33 4.58
N TRP A 102 -8.26 2.39 5.53
CA TRP A 102 -9.42 1.99 6.33
C TRP A 102 -9.80 3.05 7.38
N LYS A 103 -8.78 3.51 8.12
CA LYS A 103 -8.97 4.52 9.16
C LYS A 103 -9.62 5.80 8.62
N HIS A 104 -9.33 6.14 7.38
CA HIS A 104 -9.80 7.36 6.71
C HIS A 104 -11.00 7.13 5.77
N GLY A 105 -11.64 5.95 5.79
CA GLY A 105 -12.83 5.67 4.96
C GLY A 105 -12.60 5.69 3.45
N LEU A 106 -11.34 5.62 3.00
CA LEU A 106 -10.96 5.73 1.59
C LEU A 106 -11.27 4.45 0.76
N ARG A 107 -11.77 3.40 1.42
CA ARG A 107 -12.09 2.09 0.81
C ARG A 107 -13.47 1.61 1.21
N GLU A 108 -14.51 2.21 0.68
CA GLU A 108 -15.89 1.76 0.97
C GLU A 108 -16.27 0.44 0.30
N GLY A 109 -15.70 0.11 -0.85
CA GLY A 109 -16.15 -1.03 -1.67
C GLY A 109 -15.74 -2.43 -1.19
N ASN A 110 -14.75 -2.56 -0.30
CA ASN A 110 -14.22 -3.87 0.14
C ASN A 110 -14.16 -4.04 1.66
N ALA A 111 -14.79 -3.15 2.43
CA ALA A 111 -14.78 -3.20 3.89
C ALA A 111 -15.24 -4.56 4.41
N LYS A 112 -16.38 -5.08 3.93
CA LYS A 112 -16.91 -6.39 4.33
C LYS A 112 -15.97 -7.55 4.00
N TRP A 113 -15.32 -7.53 2.83
CA TRP A 113 -14.41 -8.61 2.41
C TRP A 113 -13.11 -8.64 3.25
N TYR A 114 -12.54 -7.46 3.56
CA TYR A 114 -11.37 -7.40 4.44
C TYR A 114 -11.73 -7.67 5.90
N ALA A 115 -12.85 -7.13 6.39
CA ALA A 115 -13.32 -7.41 7.75
C ALA A 115 -13.51 -8.93 7.97
N SER A 116 -14.06 -9.65 6.98
CA SER A 116 -14.18 -11.11 7.04
C SER A 116 -12.83 -11.82 7.08
N LYS A 117 -11.78 -11.27 6.45
CA LYS A 117 -10.43 -11.85 6.48
C LYS A 117 -9.61 -11.52 7.73
N MET A 118 -9.97 -10.44 8.42
CA MET A 118 -9.35 -10.02 9.69
C MET A 118 -10.09 -10.51 10.92
N ARG A 119 -11.20 -11.28 10.76
CA ARG A 119 -11.89 -11.90 11.89
C ARG A 119 -10.96 -12.88 12.58
N LYS A 120 -10.92 -12.80 13.90
CA LYS A 120 -10.22 -13.78 14.72
C LYS A 120 -10.81 -15.15 14.51
N VAL A 121 -10.02 -16.17 14.63
CA VAL A 121 -10.41 -17.56 14.39
C VAL A 121 -9.99 -18.41 15.57
N ILE A 122 -10.89 -19.24 16.05
CA ILE A 122 -10.63 -20.30 17.04
C ILE A 122 -10.58 -21.63 16.28
N ALA A 123 -9.53 -22.40 16.53
CA ALA A 123 -9.41 -23.78 16.12
C ALA A 123 -9.55 -24.67 17.36
N THR A 124 -10.49 -25.61 17.33
CA THR A 124 -10.72 -26.57 18.42
C THR A 124 -10.48 -27.98 17.89
N SER A 125 -9.64 -28.77 18.56
CA SER A 125 -9.42 -30.16 18.22
C SER A 125 -10.74 -30.96 18.30
N LEU A 126 -10.83 -32.09 17.58
CA LEU A 126 -12.06 -32.86 17.51
C LEU A 126 -12.50 -33.45 18.89
N ASP A 127 -11.54 -33.70 19.76
CA ASP A 127 -11.75 -34.14 21.15
C ASP A 127 -12.03 -32.99 22.14
N GLY A 128 -11.94 -31.72 21.67
CA GLY A 128 -12.17 -30.52 22.46
C GLY A 128 -11.02 -30.12 23.42
N THR A 129 -9.93 -30.89 23.45
CA THR A 129 -8.86 -30.72 24.46
C THR A 129 -7.87 -29.60 24.09
N ASP A 130 -7.66 -29.32 22.79
CA ASP A 130 -6.73 -28.30 22.32
C ASP A 130 -7.47 -27.16 21.61
N VAL A 131 -7.27 -25.94 22.10
CA VAL A 131 -7.91 -24.74 21.56
C VAL A 131 -6.83 -23.71 21.22
N LYS A 132 -6.80 -23.31 19.94
CA LYS A 132 -5.85 -22.30 19.42
C LYS A 132 -6.58 -21.08 18.89
N ARG A 133 -6.07 -19.89 19.15
CA ARG A 133 -6.64 -18.63 18.68
C ARG A 133 -5.70 -17.95 17.68
N PHE A 134 -6.27 -17.40 16.61
CA PHE A 134 -5.56 -16.73 15.54
C PHE A 134 -6.21 -15.37 15.25
N ASN A 135 -5.37 -14.36 14.94
CA ASN A 135 -5.85 -13.01 14.62
C ASN A 135 -6.45 -12.92 13.20
N SER A 136 -6.32 -13.96 12.39
CA SER A 136 -6.87 -14.01 11.03
C SER A 136 -6.95 -15.43 10.49
N ILE A 137 -7.80 -15.62 9.47
CA ILE A 137 -7.87 -16.87 8.69
C ILE A 137 -6.50 -17.19 8.06
N SER A 138 -5.76 -16.18 7.60
CA SER A 138 -4.44 -16.37 6.97
C SER A 138 -3.40 -16.90 7.95
N GLU A 139 -3.43 -16.45 9.20
CA GLU A 139 -2.57 -16.95 10.26
C GLU A 139 -2.88 -18.43 10.58
N ALA A 140 -4.16 -18.75 10.72
CA ALA A 140 -4.61 -20.15 10.95
C ALA A 140 -4.19 -21.06 9.77
N LYS A 141 -4.39 -20.62 8.52
CA LYS A 141 -3.94 -21.36 7.31
C LYS A 141 -2.44 -21.65 7.34
N LYS A 142 -1.65 -20.66 7.69
CA LYS A 142 -0.18 -20.79 7.79
C LYS A 142 0.23 -21.79 8.88
N TYR A 143 -0.39 -21.67 10.07
CA TYR A 143 -0.11 -22.56 11.20
C TYR A 143 -0.40 -24.02 10.88
N PHE A 144 -1.58 -24.31 10.32
CA PHE A 144 -1.99 -25.68 9.98
C PHE A 144 -1.49 -26.17 8.62
N ASN A 145 -0.73 -25.34 7.89
CA ASN A 145 -0.27 -25.62 6.53
C ASN A 145 -1.38 -26.17 5.62
N THR A 146 -2.52 -25.46 5.56
CA THR A 146 -3.69 -25.85 4.78
C THR A 146 -4.48 -24.66 4.26
N ASN A 147 -5.07 -24.77 3.06
CA ASN A 147 -5.96 -23.76 2.50
C ASN A 147 -7.44 -23.95 2.93
N HIS A 148 -7.77 -25.08 3.54
CA HIS A 148 -9.15 -25.49 3.83
C HIS A 148 -9.79 -24.87 5.09
N VAL A 149 -9.06 -24.01 5.83
CA VAL A 149 -9.65 -23.30 6.98
C VAL A 149 -10.88 -22.48 6.58
N SER A 150 -10.84 -21.84 5.41
CA SER A 150 -12.01 -21.08 4.91
C SER A 150 -13.21 -21.95 4.58
N ASP A 151 -12.96 -23.16 4.10
CA ASP A 151 -14.03 -24.10 3.74
C ASP A 151 -14.76 -24.59 4.98
N VAL A 152 -14.02 -24.82 6.08
CA VAL A 152 -14.61 -25.18 7.38
C VAL A 152 -15.43 -24.01 7.95
N LEU A 153 -14.85 -22.78 7.95
CA LEU A 153 -15.54 -21.59 8.46
C LEU A 153 -16.81 -21.23 7.67
N ASN A 154 -16.87 -21.59 6.38
CA ASN A 154 -18.04 -21.38 5.52
C ASN A 154 -19.01 -22.56 5.49
N GLY A 155 -18.77 -23.62 6.27
CA GLY A 155 -19.63 -24.80 6.33
C GLY A 155 -19.52 -25.76 5.13
N HIS A 156 -18.55 -25.55 4.24
CA HIS A 156 -18.31 -26.43 3.08
C HIS A 156 -17.55 -27.71 3.49
N ARG A 157 -17.02 -27.75 4.70
CA ARG A 157 -16.28 -28.87 5.28
C ARG A 157 -16.45 -28.87 6.79
N GLU A 158 -16.57 -30.04 7.41
CA GLU A 158 -16.74 -30.16 8.87
C GLU A 158 -15.45 -29.85 9.65
N GLN A 159 -14.30 -30.27 9.12
CA GLN A 159 -13.01 -30.12 9.78
C GLN A 159 -11.83 -30.17 8.79
N THR A 160 -10.65 -29.70 9.23
CA THR A 160 -9.37 -29.92 8.53
C THR A 160 -8.23 -30.07 9.53
N LYS A 161 -7.25 -30.94 9.23
CA LYS A 161 -6.09 -31.22 10.09
C LYS A 161 -6.45 -31.63 11.54
N GLY A 162 -7.61 -32.29 11.74
CA GLY A 162 -8.09 -32.71 13.07
C GLY A 162 -8.72 -31.59 13.91
N TYR A 163 -9.06 -30.44 13.30
CA TYR A 163 -9.64 -29.27 13.98
C TYR A 163 -10.92 -28.79 13.30
N ARG A 164 -11.87 -28.34 14.11
CA ARG A 164 -12.98 -27.47 13.70
C ARG A 164 -12.57 -26.03 13.87
N PHE A 165 -13.14 -25.15 13.05
CA PHE A 165 -12.83 -23.72 13.06
C PHE A 165 -14.12 -22.91 13.23
N ALA A 166 -14.07 -21.90 14.08
CA ALA A 166 -15.12 -20.92 14.28
C ALA A 166 -14.54 -19.51 14.31
N PHE A 167 -15.39 -18.51 14.07
CA PHE A 167 -14.99 -17.12 14.31
C PHE A 167 -15.04 -16.83 15.82
N ASP A 168 -14.06 -16.06 16.30
CA ASP A 168 -13.96 -15.56 17.68
C ASP A 168 -14.58 -14.14 17.67
N ASP A 169 -15.92 -14.11 17.76
CA ASP A 169 -16.73 -12.87 17.74
C ASP A 169 -16.79 -12.21 19.12
#